data_7ec3a2885082817f3752fae7b937e95c
#
_entry.id   7ec3a2885082817f3752fae7b937e95c
#
_cell.length_a   1.000
_cell.length_b   1.000
_cell.length_c   1.000
_cell.angle_alpha   90.00
_cell.angle_beta   90.00
_cell.angle_gamma   90.00
#
_symmetry.space_group_name_H-M   'P 1'
#
loop_
_entity.id
_entity.type
_entity.pdbx_description
1 polymer ?
#
loop_
_entity_poly.entity_id
_entity_poly.type
_entity_poly.pdbx_seq_one_letter_code
_entity_poly.pdbx_strand_id
1 'polypeptide(L)'
;PLLHGFLEQTRHVLVGVQAAIDRSLEEGWSMVIEGVHLVPGMLPRMVENALVVDCVITIGKEETHAGHFWIRDIASEGVRPLDKYLERLGDIRYLQDYIVERAQKEDVPVIENAEREKAIGGVLELVLNAADRVRVSS
;
A
#
# COMPACT_ATOMS: atom_id res chain seq x y z
N PRO A 1 3.90 -3.47 21.44
CA PRO A 1 4.28 -2.09 21.24
C PRO A 1 4.01 -1.56 19.85
N LEU A 2 5.04 -1.37 19.01
CA LEU A 2 4.86 -0.73 17.71
C LEU A 2 3.89 -1.50 16.80
N LEU A 3 4.14 -2.76 16.58
CA LEU A 3 3.31 -3.60 15.70
C LEU A 3 1.89 -3.73 16.23
N HIS A 4 1.74 -3.93 17.53
CA HIS A 4 0.42 -4.06 18.15
C HIS A 4 -0.41 -2.79 17.96
N GLY A 5 0.20 -1.62 18.21
CA GLY A 5 -0.48 -0.33 18.00
C GLY A 5 -0.84 -0.10 16.54
N PHE A 6 0.06 -0.45 15.62
CA PHE A 6 -0.20 -0.36 14.20
C PHE A 6 -1.39 -1.25 13.78
N LEU A 7 -1.42 -2.49 14.25
CA LEU A 7 -2.51 -3.41 13.89
C LEU A 7 -3.84 -3.00 14.51
N GLU A 8 -3.84 -2.45 15.72
CA GLU A 8 -5.05 -1.90 16.31
C GLU A 8 -5.60 -0.73 15.48
N GLN A 9 -4.73 0.20 15.12
CA GLN A 9 -5.11 1.31 14.26
C GLN A 9 -5.62 0.79 12.90
N THR A 10 -4.97 -0.23 12.35
CA THR A 10 -5.38 -0.85 11.10
C THR A 10 -6.82 -1.36 11.17
N ARG A 11 -7.20 -2.03 12.24
CA ARG A 11 -8.57 -2.53 12.41
C ARG A 11 -9.60 -1.41 12.32
N HIS A 12 -9.31 -0.27 12.94
CA HIS A 12 -10.21 0.89 12.88
C HIS A 12 -10.27 1.50 11.48
N VAL A 13 -9.13 1.65 10.82
CA VAL A 13 -9.07 2.19 9.45
C VAL A 13 -9.82 1.29 8.48
N LEU A 14 -9.67 -0.03 8.61
CA LEU A 14 -10.29 -0.99 7.70
C LEU A 14 -11.82 -0.99 7.79
N VAL A 15 -12.40 -0.59 8.90
CA VAL A 15 -13.85 -0.41 8.98
C VAL A 15 -14.32 0.63 7.96
N GLY A 16 -13.63 1.77 7.89
CA GLY A 16 -13.93 2.81 6.91
C GLY A 16 -13.63 2.38 5.48
N VAL A 17 -12.54 1.63 5.28
CA VAL A 17 -12.19 1.10 3.96
C VAL A 17 -13.25 0.14 3.47
N GLN A 18 -13.72 -0.76 4.32
CA GLN A 18 -14.78 -1.70 3.95
C GLN A 18 -16.07 -0.97 3.57
N ALA A 19 -16.43 0.06 4.32
CA ALA A 19 -17.59 0.89 4.00
C ALA A 19 -17.44 1.57 2.64
N ALA A 20 -16.25 2.08 2.32
CA ALA A 20 -15.96 2.69 1.03
C ALA A 20 -16.07 1.68 -0.12
N ILE A 21 -15.56 0.48 0.07
CA ILE A 21 -15.67 -0.61 -0.91
C ILE A 21 -17.13 -0.95 -1.16
N ASP A 22 -17.90 -1.15 -0.10
CA ASP A 22 -19.31 -1.49 -0.20
C ASP A 22 -20.08 -0.41 -0.96
N ARG A 23 -19.80 0.85 -0.67
CA ARG A 23 -20.43 1.96 -1.37
C ARG A 23 -20.05 2.01 -2.85
N SER A 24 -18.79 1.78 -3.18
CA SER A 24 -18.36 1.79 -4.58
C SER A 24 -19.04 0.68 -5.38
N LEU A 25 -19.22 -0.49 -4.78
CA LEU A 25 -19.94 -1.59 -5.40
C LEU A 25 -21.41 -1.26 -5.62
N GLU A 26 -22.05 -0.67 -4.61
CA GLU A 26 -23.45 -0.26 -4.67
C GLU A 26 -23.69 0.80 -5.76
N GLU A 27 -22.76 1.76 -5.87
CA GLU A 27 -22.86 2.84 -6.85
C GLU A 27 -22.29 2.48 -8.23
N GLY A 28 -21.63 1.34 -8.35
CA GLY A 28 -21.02 0.90 -9.61
C GLY A 28 -19.76 1.67 -9.98
N TRP A 29 -19.00 2.11 -8.98
CA TRP A 29 -17.76 2.88 -9.21
C TRP A 29 -16.54 1.97 -9.25
N SER A 30 -15.55 2.37 -10.07
CA SER A 30 -14.19 1.87 -9.92
C SER A 30 -13.47 2.73 -8.89
N MET A 31 -12.62 2.11 -8.08
CA MET A 31 -11.98 2.81 -6.96
C MET A 31 -10.52 2.37 -6.84
N VAL A 32 -9.65 3.32 -6.55
CA VAL A 32 -8.27 3.05 -6.15
C VAL A 32 -8.14 3.47 -4.68
N ILE A 33 -7.68 2.56 -3.84
CA ILE A 33 -7.46 2.83 -2.42
C ILE A 33 -5.99 2.62 -2.13
N GLU A 34 -5.36 3.54 -1.43
CA GLU A 34 -3.97 3.39 -1.03
C GLU A 34 -3.79 3.79 0.43
N GLY A 35 -2.82 3.19 1.09
CA GLY A 35 -2.48 3.51 2.46
C GLY A 35 -1.72 2.39 3.14
N VAL A 36 -0.98 2.74 4.18
CA VAL A 36 -0.15 1.78 4.93
C VAL A 36 -0.99 0.77 5.71
N HIS A 37 -2.23 1.09 5.99
CA HIS A 37 -3.13 0.20 6.73
C HIS A 37 -3.84 -0.83 5.84
N LEU A 38 -3.59 -0.82 4.53
CA LEU A 38 -4.08 -1.85 3.63
C LEU A 38 -3.16 -3.07 3.72
N VAL A 39 -3.20 -3.73 4.86
CA VAL A 39 -2.31 -4.85 5.16
C VAL A 39 -2.75 -6.11 4.43
N PRO A 40 -1.85 -6.77 3.66
CA PRO A 40 -2.20 -8.00 2.96
C PRO A 40 -2.79 -9.07 3.90
N GLY A 41 -3.87 -9.68 3.46
CA GLY A 41 -4.58 -10.70 4.24
C GLY A 41 -5.64 -10.15 5.17
N MET A 42 -5.73 -8.83 5.35
CA MET A 42 -6.75 -8.20 6.21
C MET A 42 -7.89 -7.58 5.42
N LEU A 43 -7.78 -7.55 4.09
CA LEU A 43 -8.81 -7.06 3.19
C LEU A 43 -9.30 -8.18 2.29
N PRO A 44 -10.57 -8.15 1.83
CA PRO A 44 -11.05 -9.14 0.88
C PRO A 44 -10.33 -8.97 -0.47
N ARG A 45 -9.84 -10.08 -1.03
CA ARG A 45 -9.19 -10.11 -2.35
C ARG A 45 -10.15 -10.56 -3.43
N MET A 46 -11.26 -11.17 -3.07
CA MET A 46 -12.28 -11.61 -3.99
C MET A 46 -13.60 -11.00 -3.55
N VAL A 47 -14.18 -10.22 -4.44
CA VAL A 47 -15.45 -9.55 -4.19
C VAL A 47 -16.37 -9.88 -5.35
N GLU A 48 -17.59 -10.30 -5.04
CA GLU A 48 -18.57 -10.63 -6.06
C GLU A 48 -18.87 -9.41 -6.94
N ASN A 49 -18.89 -9.63 -8.25
CA ASN A 49 -19.15 -8.59 -9.26
C ASN A 49 -18.11 -7.48 -9.34
N ALA A 50 -16.90 -7.74 -8.85
CA ALA A 50 -15.82 -6.77 -8.92
C ALA A 50 -14.48 -7.45 -9.21
N LEU A 51 -13.63 -6.76 -9.95
CA LEU A 51 -12.25 -7.15 -10.13
C LEU A 51 -11.44 -6.44 -9.04
N VAL A 52 -10.71 -7.23 -8.24
CA VAL A 52 -9.84 -6.70 -7.20
C VAL A 52 -8.39 -6.97 -7.58
N VAL A 53 -7.59 -5.92 -7.61
CA VAL A 53 -6.14 -6.00 -7.85
C VAL A 53 -5.45 -5.35 -6.67
N ASP A 54 -4.53 -6.06 -6.05
CA ASP A 54 -3.77 -5.56 -4.90
C ASP A 54 -2.27 -5.70 -5.13
N CYS A 55 -1.51 -4.80 -4.54
CA CYS A 55 -0.06 -4.87 -4.53
C CYS A 55 0.49 -4.04 -3.37
N VAL A 56 1.72 -4.34 -3.00
CA VAL A 56 2.48 -3.55 -2.02
C VAL A 56 3.59 -2.84 -2.78
N ILE A 57 3.72 -1.55 -2.55
CA ILE A 57 4.78 -0.73 -3.14
C ILE A 57 5.77 -0.39 -2.02
N THR A 58 7.03 -0.73 -2.22
CA THR A 58 8.06 -0.56 -1.21
C THR A 58 9.15 0.41 -1.64
N ILE A 59 9.89 0.88 -0.66
CA ILE A 59 11.14 1.61 -0.88
C ILE A 59 12.25 0.69 -0.35
N GLY A 60 13.02 0.10 -1.28
CA GLY A 60 13.97 -0.95 -0.94
C GLY A 60 15.21 -0.47 -0.19
N LYS A 61 15.68 0.75 -0.46
CA LYS A 61 16.90 1.28 0.11
C LYS A 61 16.60 2.32 1.19
N GLU A 62 17.30 2.22 2.31
CA GLU A 62 17.15 3.13 3.42
C GLU A 62 17.50 4.57 3.03
N GLU A 63 18.56 4.77 2.25
CA GLU A 63 18.96 6.09 1.76
C GLU A 63 17.88 6.74 0.89
N THR A 64 17.27 5.97 0.01
CA THR A 64 16.17 6.44 -0.82
C THR A 64 14.98 6.84 0.05
N HIS A 65 14.68 6.05 1.09
CA HIS A 65 13.60 6.33 2.04
C HIS A 65 13.87 7.64 2.79
N ALA A 66 15.07 7.80 3.31
CA ALA A 66 15.46 9.03 3.98
C ALA A 66 15.40 10.25 3.05
N GLY A 67 15.81 10.08 1.79
CA GLY A 67 15.71 11.13 0.78
C GLY A 67 14.28 11.57 0.51
N HIS A 68 13.34 10.63 0.45
CA HIS A 68 11.92 10.95 0.30
C HIS A 68 11.37 11.74 1.48
N PHE A 69 11.79 11.42 2.69
CA PHE A 69 11.42 12.20 3.86
C PHE A 69 11.99 13.61 3.83
N TRP A 70 13.22 13.74 3.38
CA TRP A 70 13.85 15.06 3.25
C TRP A 70 13.08 15.96 2.28
N ILE A 71 12.71 15.42 1.11
CA ILE A 71 11.90 16.15 0.13
C ILE A 71 10.55 16.54 0.71
N ARG A 72 9.90 15.64 1.43
CA ARG A 72 8.62 15.92 2.07
C ARG A 72 8.74 16.99 3.16
N ASP A 73 9.82 16.96 3.92
CA ASP A 73 10.07 17.95 4.97
C ASP A 73 10.26 19.34 4.35
N ILE A 74 11.01 19.44 3.27
CA ILE A 74 11.18 20.70 2.54
C ILE A 74 9.82 21.17 2.00
N ALA A 75 9.03 20.26 1.43
CA ALA A 75 7.72 20.59 0.88
C ALA A 75 6.73 21.06 1.96
N SER A 76 6.92 20.62 3.21
CA SER A 76 6.10 21.07 4.34
C SER A 76 6.69 22.30 5.05
N GLU A 77 7.63 22.99 4.41
CA GLU A 77 8.31 24.20 4.93
C GLU A 77 9.20 23.92 6.15
N GLY A 78 9.75 22.69 6.22
CA GLY A 78 10.72 22.35 7.25
C GLY A 78 10.15 22.30 8.66
N VAL A 79 8.85 22.13 8.80
CA VAL A 79 8.19 22.10 10.10
C VAL A 79 8.72 20.98 11.00
N ARG A 80 9.19 19.89 10.41
CA ARG A 80 9.72 18.74 11.16
C ARG A 80 11.20 18.55 10.90
N PRO A 81 12.03 18.51 11.96
CA PRO A 81 13.46 18.26 11.80
C PRO A 81 13.73 16.90 11.16
N LEU A 82 14.75 16.86 10.29
CA LEU A 82 15.19 15.62 9.66
C LEU A 82 15.55 14.54 10.68
N ASP A 83 16.20 14.93 11.79
CA ASP A 83 16.59 14.00 12.86
C ASP A 83 15.40 13.19 13.37
N LYS A 84 14.24 13.81 13.48
CA LYS A 84 13.03 13.15 13.94
C LYS A 84 12.56 12.09 12.95
N TYR A 85 12.72 12.34 11.66
CA TYR A 85 12.44 11.32 10.63
C TYR A 85 13.43 10.17 10.71
N LEU A 86 14.71 10.47 10.89
CA LEU A 86 15.74 9.44 11.00
C LEU A 86 15.53 8.55 12.23
N GLU A 87 15.11 9.14 13.36
CA GLU A 87 14.76 8.38 14.55
C GLU A 87 13.61 7.39 14.28
N ARG A 88 12.66 7.78 13.45
CA ARG A 88 11.50 6.96 13.11
C ARG A 88 11.75 6.02 11.93
N LEU A 89 12.85 6.23 11.22
CA LEU A 89 13.15 5.44 10.02
C LEU A 89 13.21 3.95 10.31
N GLY A 90 13.80 3.57 11.44
CA GLY A 90 13.84 2.18 11.88
C GLY A 90 12.45 1.58 12.07
N ASP A 91 11.54 2.34 12.68
CA ASP A 91 10.16 1.92 12.89
C ASP A 91 9.42 1.74 11.56
N ILE A 92 9.60 2.69 10.64
CA ILE A 92 8.98 2.64 9.33
C ILE A 92 9.50 1.46 8.52
N ARG A 93 10.81 1.21 8.57
CA ARG A 93 11.42 0.04 7.91
C ARG A 93 10.90 -1.26 8.52
N TYR A 94 10.75 -1.31 9.82
CA TYR A 94 10.19 -2.47 10.51
C TYR A 94 8.76 -2.77 10.03
N LEU A 95 7.92 -1.73 9.94
CA LEU A 95 6.55 -1.90 9.47
C LEU A 95 6.49 -2.30 8.00
N GLN A 96 7.38 -1.75 7.16
CA GLN A 96 7.48 -2.15 5.76
C GLN A 96 7.87 -3.62 5.63
N ASP A 97 8.86 -4.07 6.40
CA ASP A 97 9.28 -5.47 6.40
C ASP A 97 8.13 -6.40 6.81
N TYR A 98 7.35 -6.00 7.80
CA TYR A 98 6.17 -6.75 8.22
C TYR A 98 5.14 -6.85 7.08
N ILE A 99 4.85 -5.73 6.41
CA ILE A 99 3.88 -5.71 5.31
C ILE A 99 4.37 -6.56 4.14
N VAL A 100 5.64 -6.49 3.81
CA VAL A 100 6.24 -7.32 2.74
C VAL A 100 6.14 -8.80 3.08
N GLU A 101 6.44 -9.18 4.32
CA GLU A 101 6.31 -10.55 4.77
C GLU A 101 4.86 -11.05 4.64
N ARG A 102 3.91 -10.22 5.03
CA ARG A 102 2.49 -10.53 4.85
C ARG A 102 2.12 -10.67 3.37
N ALA A 103 2.64 -9.80 2.52
CA ALA A 103 2.38 -9.86 1.08
C ALA A 103 2.90 -11.18 0.50
N GLN A 104 4.09 -11.60 0.89
CA GLN A 104 4.66 -12.88 0.43
C GLN A 104 3.81 -14.06 0.88
N LYS A 105 3.32 -14.03 2.10
CA LYS A 105 2.48 -15.08 2.67
C LYS A 105 1.12 -15.16 1.97
N GLU A 106 0.58 -14.03 1.56
CA GLU A 106 -0.74 -13.94 0.93
C GLU A 106 -0.69 -13.90 -0.60
N ASP A 107 0.49 -14.11 -1.19
CA ASP A 107 0.72 -14.03 -2.64
C ASP A 107 0.28 -12.69 -3.26
N VAL A 108 0.52 -11.60 -2.53
CA VAL A 108 0.29 -10.25 -3.03
C VAL A 108 1.57 -9.76 -3.69
N PRO A 109 1.51 -9.24 -4.93
CA PRO A 109 2.70 -8.71 -5.60
C PRO A 109 3.34 -7.56 -4.84
N VAL A 110 4.67 -7.53 -4.84
CA VAL A 110 5.46 -6.47 -4.21
C VAL A 110 6.24 -5.76 -5.32
N ILE A 111 6.09 -4.46 -5.39
CA ILE A 111 6.76 -3.62 -6.39
C ILE A 111 7.68 -2.64 -5.68
N GLU A 112 8.97 -2.65 -6.03
CA GLU A 112 9.92 -1.71 -5.46
C GLU A 112 9.83 -0.37 -6.19
N ASN A 113 9.63 0.72 -5.44
CA ASN A 113 9.60 2.07 -5.99
C ASN A 113 11.00 2.71 -5.93
N ALA A 114 11.97 2.09 -6.58
CA ALA A 114 13.29 2.68 -6.74
C ALA A 114 13.27 3.73 -7.85
N GLU A 115 12.56 3.42 -8.94
CA GLU A 115 12.32 4.34 -10.06
C GLU A 115 10.81 4.46 -10.27
N ARG A 116 10.31 5.68 -10.16
CA ARG A 116 8.88 5.97 -10.21
C ARG A 116 8.18 5.41 -11.46
N GLU A 117 8.79 5.62 -12.63
CA GLU A 117 8.19 5.19 -13.89
C GLU A 117 8.07 3.67 -13.98
N LYS A 118 9.07 2.95 -13.49
CA LYS A 118 9.04 1.49 -13.46
C LYS A 118 8.00 0.98 -12.49
N ALA A 119 7.84 1.64 -11.34
CA ALA A 119 6.81 1.25 -10.38
C ALA A 119 5.42 1.45 -10.95
N ILE A 120 5.16 2.58 -11.61
CA ILE A 120 3.89 2.86 -12.28
C ILE A 120 3.63 1.80 -13.35
N GLY A 121 4.63 1.48 -14.16
CA GLY A 121 4.51 0.45 -15.19
C GLY A 121 4.17 -0.91 -14.61
N GLY A 122 4.77 -1.27 -13.47
CA GLY A 122 4.48 -2.52 -12.76
C GLY A 122 3.03 -2.60 -12.29
N VAL A 123 2.51 -1.53 -11.71
CA VAL A 123 1.11 -1.48 -11.26
C VAL A 123 0.16 -1.60 -12.45
N LEU A 124 0.42 -0.85 -13.53
CA LEU A 124 -0.41 -0.92 -14.73
C LEU A 124 -0.42 -2.32 -15.34
N GLU A 125 0.72 -2.98 -15.38
CA GLU A 125 0.82 -4.36 -15.88
C GLU A 125 -0.05 -5.31 -15.05
N LEU A 126 -0.04 -5.18 -13.72
CA LEU A 126 -0.88 -5.99 -12.84
C LEU A 126 -2.37 -5.81 -13.17
N VAL A 127 -2.80 -4.56 -13.34
CA VAL A 127 -4.20 -4.25 -13.64
C VAL A 127 -4.60 -4.79 -15.01
N LEU A 128 -3.77 -4.58 -16.01
CA LEU A 128 -4.06 -5.03 -17.38
C LEU A 128 -4.10 -6.57 -17.47
N ASN A 129 -3.16 -7.24 -16.82
CA ASN A 129 -3.14 -8.72 -16.80
C ASN A 129 -4.36 -9.28 -16.07
N ALA A 130 -4.79 -8.65 -14.98
CA ALA A 130 -5.99 -9.07 -14.26
C ALA A 130 -7.25 -8.86 -15.11
N ALA A 131 -7.35 -7.73 -15.80
CA ALA A 131 -8.46 -7.45 -16.71
C ALA A 131 -8.52 -8.45 -17.87
N ASP A 132 -7.37 -8.81 -18.45
CA ASP A 132 -7.30 -9.80 -19.52
C ASP A 132 -7.76 -11.17 -19.06
N ARG A 133 -7.39 -11.59 -17.86
CA ARG A 133 -7.84 -12.87 -17.31
C ARG A 133 -9.35 -12.93 -17.15
N VAL A 134 -9.97 -11.86 -16.71
CA VAL A 134 -11.43 -11.77 -16.57
C VAL A 134 -12.09 -11.82 -17.95
N ARG A 135 -11.55 -11.11 -18.93
CA ARG A 135 -12.08 -11.10 -20.29
C ARG A 135 -12.02 -12.48 -20.93
N VAL A 136 -10.94 -13.21 -20.72
CA VAL A 136 -10.76 -14.55 -21.31
C VAL A 136 -11.69 -15.59 -20.67
N SER A 137 -11.96 -15.47 -19.35
CA SER A 137 -12.84 -16.41 -18.64
C SER A 137 -14.33 -16.14 -18.81
N SER A 138 -14.69 -14.99 -19.35
CA SER A 138 -16.09 -14.68 -19.68
C SER A 138 -16.36 -14.92 -21.16
#